data_dcce7aa7f54c3e2eec819093051f1b14
#
_entry.id   dcce7aa7f54c3e2eec819093051f1b14
#
_cell.length_a   1.000
_cell.length_b   1.000
_cell.length_c   1.000
_cell.angle_alpha   90.00
_cell.angle_beta   90.00
_cell.angle_gamma   90.00
#
_symmetry.space_group_name_H-M   'P 1'
#
loop_
_entity.id
_entity.type
_entity.pdbx_description
1 polymer ?
#
loop_
_entity_poly.entity_id
_entity_poly.type
_entity_poly.pdbx_seq_one_letter_code
_entity_poly.pdbx_strand_id
1 'polypeptide(L)'
;MHTVMWMSYDLGVKGDYEGLYAWLDDHDAKECGNSVAFLRYEYSADCLSELKEDIARHVNLDKRDRIYIIWREAQKIRGQFLFGKRKAAPWVGFGAQEVQVDEED
;
A
#
# COMPACT_ATOMS: atom_id res chain seq x y z
N MET A 1 20.81 -0.89 4.94
CA MET A 1 20.26 -0.10 3.82
C MET A 1 18.89 0.39 4.17
N HIS A 2 18.45 1.45 3.55
CA HIS A 2 17.12 1.97 3.84
C HIS A 2 16.47 2.50 2.56
N THR A 3 15.16 2.60 2.58
CA THR A 3 14.41 3.29 1.55
C THR A 3 13.25 4.03 2.20
N VAL A 4 12.79 5.08 1.55
CA VAL A 4 11.60 5.78 1.99
C VAL A 4 10.44 5.34 1.10
N MET A 5 9.24 5.35 1.67
CA MET A 5 8.07 4.88 0.94
C MET A 5 6.81 5.52 1.46
N TRP A 6 5.81 5.54 0.59
CA TRP A 6 4.44 5.84 1.00
C TRP A 6 3.69 4.52 1.02
N MET A 7 2.92 4.35 2.07
CA MET A 7 2.13 3.14 2.26
C MET A 7 0.66 3.52 2.32
N SER A 8 -0.12 2.98 1.41
CA SER A 8 -1.56 3.13 1.43
C SER A 8 -2.16 1.84 1.96
N TYR A 9 -3.08 1.94 2.92
CA TYR A 9 -3.62 0.74 3.55
C TYR A 9 -5.13 0.82 3.61
N ASP A 10 -5.74 -0.35 3.45
CA ASP A 10 -7.18 -0.50 3.48
C ASP A 10 -7.47 -1.88 4.04
N LEU A 11 -7.70 -1.93 5.34
CA LEU A 11 -7.89 -3.22 6.03
C LEU A 11 -9.35 -3.56 6.25
N GLY A 12 -10.26 -2.70 5.79
CA GLY A 12 -11.67 -2.97 5.97
C GLY A 12 -12.14 -2.73 7.38
N VAL A 13 -13.42 -3.01 7.60
CA VAL A 13 -14.08 -2.66 8.87
C VAL A 13 -13.53 -3.45 10.03
N LYS A 14 -13.20 -4.71 9.81
CA LYS A 14 -12.71 -5.58 10.88
C LYS A 14 -11.20 -5.77 10.83
N GLY A 15 -10.49 -4.88 10.13
CA GLY A 15 -9.06 -5.00 9.98
C GLY A 15 -8.32 -4.74 11.28
N ASP A 16 -7.10 -5.23 11.35
CA ASP A 16 -6.26 -5.08 12.54
C ASP A 16 -5.55 -3.74 12.49
N TYR A 17 -6.30 -2.66 12.65
CA TYR A 17 -5.71 -1.32 12.67
C TYR A 17 -4.83 -1.11 13.89
N GLU A 18 -5.15 -1.77 14.99
CA GLU A 18 -4.32 -1.65 16.18
C GLU A 18 -2.91 -2.17 15.90
N GLY A 19 -2.81 -3.34 15.28
CA GLY A 19 -1.51 -3.90 14.93
C GLY A 19 -0.78 -3.05 13.91
N LEU A 20 -1.49 -2.58 12.88
CA LEU A 20 -0.86 -1.76 11.86
C LEU A 20 -0.39 -0.42 12.43
N TYR A 21 -1.22 0.22 13.25
CA TYR A 21 -0.84 1.51 13.83
C TYR A 21 0.34 1.37 14.79
N ALA A 22 0.40 0.28 15.56
CA ALA A 22 1.55 0.01 16.40
C ALA A 22 2.81 -0.15 15.57
N TRP A 23 2.70 -0.87 14.45
CA TRP A 23 3.84 -1.05 13.55
C TRP A 23 4.29 0.27 12.95
N LEU A 24 3.33 1.09 12.49
CA LEU A 24 3.66 2.39 11.92
C LEU A 24 4.30 3.33 12.95
N ASP A 25 3.77 3.33 14.16
CA ASP A 25 4.32 4.16 15.22
C ASP A 25 5.74 3.73 15.57
N ASP A 26 5.99 2.44 15.62
CA ASP A 26 7.32 1.93 15.91
C ASP A 26 8.33 2.30 14.81
N HIS A 27 7.87 2.62 13.64
CA HIS A 27 8.74 3.02 12.53
C HIS A 27 8.75 4.51 12.29
N ASP A 28 8.21 5.29 13.23
CA ASP A 28 8.17 6.76 13.12
C ASP A 28 7.49 7.22 11.84
N ALA A 29 6.45 6.51 11.42
CA ALA A 29 5.76 6.86 10.20
C ALA A 29 5.06 8.20 10.35
N LYS A 30 4.95 8.94 9.24
CA LYS A 30 4.29 10.24 9.22
C LYS A 30 2.92 10.10 8.57
N GLU A 31 1.95 10.77 9.14
CA GLU A 31 0.59 10.74 8.63
C GLU A 31 0.51 11.64 7.40
N CYS A 32 -0.08 11.12 6.32
CA CYS A 32 -0.20 11.83 5.05
C CYS A 32 -1.63 11.87 4.54
N GLY A 33 -2.61 11.71 5.43
CA GLY A 33 -4.02 11.66 5.08
C GLY A 33 -4.61 10.34 5.50
N ASN A 34 -5.91 10.20 5.34
CA ASN A 34 -6.56 8.96 5.72
C ASN A 34 -5.95 7.81 4.94
N SER A 35 -5.49 6.83 5.66
CA SER A 35 -5.02 5.57 5.09
C SER A 35 -3.73 5.69 4.28
N VAL A 36 -2.92 6.74 4.53
CA VAL A 36 -1.62 6.87 3.87
C VAL A 36 -0.59 7.30 4.89
N ALA A 37 0.55 6.62 4.89
CA ALA A 37 1.66 6.93 5.77
C ALA A 37 2.94 7.01 4.98
N PHE A 38 3.86 7.85 5.44
CA PHE A 38 5.20 7.95 4.85
C PHE A 38 6.20 7.47 5.89
N LEU A 39 7.13 6.60 5.50
CA LEU A 39 8.09 6.07 6.44
C LEU A 39 9.40 5.71 5.76
N ARG A 40 10.42 5.58 6.60
CA ARG A 40 11.72 5.09 6.18
C ARG A 40 11.85 3.68 6.72
N TYR A 41 12.19 2.75 5.85
CA TYR A 41 12.29 1.35 6.23
C TYR A 41 13.73 0.86 6.06
N GLU A 42 14.26 0.24 7.12
CA GLU A 42 15.60 -0.33 7.12
C GLU A 42 15.50 -1.80 6.72
N TYR A 43 16.38 -2.25 5.85
CA TYR A 43 16.37 -3.63 5.42
C TYR A 43 17.80 -4.09 5.17
N SER A 44 18.00 -5.41 5.09
CA SER A 44 19.33 -6.00 4.93
C SER A 44 19.64 -6.32 3.49
N ALA A 45 18.77 -7.04 2.80
CA ALA A 45 19.05 -7.52 1.46
C ALA A 45 17.93 -7.22 0.48
N ASP A 46 16.70 -7.57 0.82
CA ASP A 46 15.58 -7.40 -0.11
C ASP A 46 14.45 -6.66 0.60
N CYS A 47 14.28 -5.39 0.25
CA CYS A 47 13.36 -4.52 0.94
C CYS A 47 11.93 -5.06 0.96
N LEU A 48 11.42 -5.48 -0.19
CA LEU A 48 10.01 -5.85 -0.27
C LEU A 48 9.72 -7.14 0.47
N SER A 49 10.58 -8.14 0.35
CA SER A 49 10.39 -9.39 1.07
C SER A 49 10.44 -9.17 2.56
N GLU A 50 11.42 -8.39 3.01
CA GLU A 50 11.60 -8.16 4.44
C GLU A 50 10.45 -7.34 5.00
N LEU A 51 10.00 -6.33 4.27
CA LEU A 51 8.87 -5.51 4.68
C LEU A 51 7.60 -6.35 4.80
N LYS A 52 7.36 -7.19 3.81
CA LYS A 52 6.17 -8.03 3.81
C LYS A 52 6.16 -8.98 5.01
N GLU A 53 7.29 -9.62 5.27
CA GLU A 53 7.39 -10.53 6.40
C GLU A 53 7.26 -9.80 7.73
N ASP A 54 7.86 -8.62 7.81
CA ASP A 54 7.81 -7.83 9.03
C ASP A 54 6.38 -7.43 9.37
N ILE A 55 5.66 -6.90 8.39
CA ILE A 55 4.27 -6.52 8.61
C ILE A 55 3.43 -7.74 8.95
N ALA A 56 3.63 -8.84 8.24
CA ALA A 56 2.85 -10.05 8.48
C ALA A 56 3.05 -10.61 9.89
N ARG A 57 4.23 -10.36 10.49
CA ARG A 57 4.48 -10.82 11.85
C ARG A 57 3.77 -9.95 12.89
N HIS A 58 3.48 -8.71 12.56
CA HIS A 58 2.97 -7.76 13.55
C HIS A 58 1.51 -7.38 13.34
N VAL A 59 0.97 -7.64 12.16
CA VAL A 59 -0.38 -7.24 11.81
C VAL A 59 -1.15 -8.49 11.39
N ASN A 60 -2.33 -8.65 11.97
CA ASN A 60 -3.17 -9.80 11.67
C ASN A 60 -3.98 -9.49 10.41
N LEU A 61 -3.50 -9.95 9.27
CA LEU A 61 -4.08 -9.63 7.99
C LEU A 61 -4.95 -10.77 7.47
N ASP A 62 -6.02 -10.42 6.77
CA ASP A 62 -6.81 -11.43 6.07
C ASP A 62 -6.76 -11.13 4.56
N LYS A 63 -7.38 -12.00 3.77
CA LYS A 63 -7.20 -11.95 2.33
C LYS A 63 -7.88 -10.74 1.67
N ARG A 64 -8.70 -10.01 2.40
CA ARG A 64 -9.34 -8.81 1.86
C ARG A 64 -8.57 -7.55 2.18
N ASP A 65 -7.60 -7.65 3.05
CA ASP A 65 -6.78 -6.49 3.41
C ASP A 65 -5.87 -6.12 2.27
N ARG A 66 -5.65 -4.83 2.12
CA ARG A 66 -4.79 -4.33 1.05
C ARG A 66 -3.80 -3.34 1.60
N ILE A 67 -2.54 -3.52 1.22
CA ILE A 67 -1.48 -2.56 1.52
C ILE A 67 -0.71 -2.35 0.23
N TYR A 68 -0.64 -1.10 -0.22
CA TYR A 68 0.05 -0.73 -1.44
C TYR A 68 1.21 0.19 -1.07
N ILE A 69 2.36 -0.04 -1.64
CA ILE A 69 3.52 0.80 -1.36
C ILE A 69 4.03 1.45 -2.63
N ILE A 70 4.55 2.65 -2.46
CA ILE A 70 5.18 3.42 -3.53
C ILE A 70 6.55 3.82 -3.02
N TRP A 71 7.58 3.52 -3.80
CA TRP A 71 8.94 3.84 -3.39
C TRP A 71 9.76 4.23 -4.62
N ARG A 72 10.94 4.74 -4.35
CA ARG A 72 11.83 5.11 -5.41
C ARG A 72 12.96 4.10 -5.49
N GLU A 73 13.20 3.59 -6.67
CA GLU A 73 14.27 2.62 -6.89
C GLU A 73 15.09 3.10 -8.06
N ALA A 74 16.37 3.30 -7.85
CA ALA A 74 17.23 3.95 -8.82
C ALA A 74 16.62 5.30 -9.14
N GLN A 75 16.22 5.59 -10.33
CA GLN A 75 15.62 6.88 -10.65
C GLN A 75 14.18 6.73 -11.10
N LYS A 76 13.55 5.65 -10.67
CA LYS A 76 12.17 5.37 -11.05
C LYS A 76 11.29 5.30 -9.83
N ILE A 77 10.06 5.72 -10.00
CA ILE A 77 9.03 5.54 -8.99
C ILE A 77 8.37 4.21 -9.26
N ARG A 78 8.28 3.40 -8.23
CA ARG A 78 7.68 2.08 -8.33
C ARG A 78 6.52 1.98 -7.37
N GLY A 79 5.52 1.18 -7.73
CA GLY A 79 4.39 0.92 -6.86
C GLY A 79 3.95 -0.51 -6.99
N GLN A 80 3.49 -1.09 -5.89
CA GLN A 80 3.07 -2.48 -5.92
C GLN A 80 2.24 -2.80 -4.69
N PHE A 81 1.31 -3.73 -4.83
CA PHE A 81 0.60 -4.26 -3.67
C PHE A 81 1.53 -5.18 -2.89
N LEU A 82 1.70 -4.86 -1.62
CA LEU A 82 2.41 -5.74 -0.72
C LEU A 82 1.47 -6.85 -0.28
N PHE A 83 0.20 -6.50 -0.03
CA PHE A 83 -0.86 -7.45 0.30
C PHE A 83 -2.09 -7.05 -0.50
N GLY A 84 -2.84 -8.05 -0.93
CA GLY A 84 -4.08 -7.80 -1.64
C GLY A 84 -3.86 -7.49 -3.11
N LYS A 85 -4.90 -7.00 -3.75
CA LYS A 85 -4.85 -6.72 -5.17
C LYS A 85 -5.80 -5.60 -5.54
N ARG A 86 -5.65 -5.11 -6.75
CA ARG A 86 -6.45 -4.00 -7.27
C ARG A 86 -7.91 -4.41 -7.43
N LYS A 87 -8.78 -3.48 -7.11
CA LYS A 87 -10.21 -3.63 -7.32
C LYS A 87 -10.65 -2.73 -8.45
N ALA A 88 -11.92 -2.86 -8.83
CA ALA A 88 -12.50 -1.93 -9.79
C ALA A 88 -12.45 -0.52 -9.22
N ALA A 89 -12.03 0.43 -10.04
CA ALA A 89 -11.91 1.80 -9.58
C ALA A 89 -13.29 2.43 -9.43
N PRO A 90 -13.56 3.07 -8.29
CA PRO A 90 -14.88 3.64 -8.08
C PRO A 90 -15.17 4.87 -8.95
N TRP A 91 -14.18 5.42 -9.61
CA TRP A 91 -14.38 6.62 -10.42
C TRP A 91 -14.67 6.30 -11.89
N VAL A 92 -14.71 5.03 -12.28
CA VAL A 92 -14.96 4.66 -13.67
C VAL A 92 -16.31 5.20 -14.10
N GLY A 93 -16.32 5.93 -15.21
CA GLY A 93 -17.54 6.49 -15.74
C GLY A 93 -17.91 7.87 -15.23
N PHE A 94 -17.16 8.40 -14.25
CA PHE A 94 -17.49 9.69 -13.67
C PHE A 94 -16.80 10.86 -14.38
N GLY A 95 -15.80 10.58 -15.20
CA GLY A 95 -15.06 11.64 -15.88
C GLY A 95 -15.73 12.04 -17.18
N ALA A 96 -15.18 13.08 -17.78
CA ALA A 96 -15.68 13.56 -19.06
C ALA A 96 -15.13 12.74 -20.22
N GLN A 97 -14.25 11.81 -19.93
CA GLN A 97 -13.66 10.98 -20.94
C GLN A 97 -14.72 10.11 -21.55
N GLU A 98 -14.77 10.14 -22.87
CA GLU A 98 -15.73 9.32 -23.54
C GLU A 98 -15.30 7.89 -23.48
N VAL A 99 -16.18 7.04 -23.09
CA VAL A 99 -15.90 5.65 -23.10
C VAL A 99 -16.04 5.20 -24.51
N GLN A 100 -14.98 4.90 -25.11
CA GLN A 100 -15.03 4.46 -26.45
C GLN A 100 -15.44 3.07 -26.52
N VAL A 101 -16.49 2.94 -27.01
CA VAL A 101 -16.88 1.70 -27.07
C VAL A 101 -16.82 1.18 -28.37
N ASP A 102 -16.39 0.82 -28.69
CA ASP A 102 -16.45 0.53 -29.85
C ASP A 102 -16.81 -0.67 -30.00
N GLU A 103 -17.25 -0.48 -29.82
CA GLU A 103 -17.57 -1.13 -29.78
C GLU A 103 -17.99 -1.79 -30.32
N GLU A 104 -18.00 -2.11 -31.03
CA GLU A 104 -18.41 -2.66 -31.51
C GLU A 104 -18.31 -3.59 -31.54
N ASP A 105 -18.22 -3.85 -31.52
CA ASP A 105 -18.11 -4.51 -31.45
C ASP A 105 -18.13 -5.10 -31.16
#